data_ecb6a78860135ca5ba770bcbf5435271
#
_entry.id   ecb6a78860135ca5ba770bcbf5435271
#
_cell.length_a   1.000
_cell.length_b   1.000
_cell.length_c   1.000
_cell.angle_alpha   90.00
_cell.angle_beta   90.00
_cell.angle_gamma   90.00
#
_symmetry.space_group_name_H-M   'P 1'
#
loop_
_entity.id
_entity.type
_entity.pdbx_description
1 polymer ?
#
loop_
_entity_poly.entity_id
_entity_poly.type
_entity_poly.pdbx_seq_one_letter_code
_entity_poly.pdbx_strand_id
1 'polypeptide(L)'
;SSKLAAVNLLYKIGARNENPSRTGFAHLFEHLMFRGTKAVPDFDTPVQMACGENNAFTNNDYTDFYITLPKDNIETALWLESDRMTGLDISQENLETEKRVVIEEYKQRYLNQPYGDMSMLLRALAYRVHPYRWATIGLSPDHIAGASLDEVRDFYRRFYHPSNAILSISADIPEERTIALCEKWFDPIADNPQPAASLPQEPPQTESRREEVERNVPATMIVLAYHIGSRTSPDFFLGDMTSDLLAGGESGRLYQHLVREQRLLGSVNAYVSGEVDPGLFVFTAQLLPSTTVEQAEAALLREIEILQTEKIDEYELEKIKNKFEANTLFGELNVMNKAMNLGFYEMLGDLPLINREVTIYRSQTAEQIADFSRRTFRPENRSTLIYRAKQ
;
A
#
# COMPACT_ATOMS: atom_id res chain seq x y z
N SER A 1 -20.76 -7.60 21.40
CA SER A 1 -20.57 -6.19 21.03
C SER A 1 -19.21 -5.71 21.53
N SER A 2 -18.44 -5.00 20.70
CA SER A 2 -17.15 -4.43 21.08
C SER A 2 -17.38 -3.22 22.01
N LYS A 3 -16.51 -3.09 23.03
CA LYS A 3 -16.45 -1.87 23.84
C LYS A 3 -15.60 -0.77 23.20
N LEU A 4 -14.92 -1.09 22.10
CA LEU A 4 -14.08 -0.17 21.35
C LEU A 4 -14.84 0.40 20.16
N ALA A 5 -14.50 1.63 19.81
CA ALA A 5 -14.81 2.29 18.56
C ALA A 5 -13.53 2.53 17.78
N ALA A 6 -13.62 2.46 16.46
CA ALA A 6 -12.59 2.92 15.54
C ALA A 6 -13.15 4.03 14.66
N VAL A 7 -12.45 5.14 14.60
CA VAL A 7 -12.69 6.26 13.69
C VAL A 7 -11.55 6.30 12.71
N ASN A 8 -11.86 6.24 11.43
CA ASN A 8 -10.91 6.22 10.33
C ASN A 8 -11.21 7.38 9.38
N LEU A 9 -10.22 8.22 9.11
CA LEU A 9 -10.32 9.35 8.20
C LEU A 9 -9.29 9.18 7.08
N LEU A 10 -9.78 8.77 5.92
CA LEU A 10 -8.99 8.54 4.72
C LEU A 10 -9.06 9.77 3.82
N TYR A 11 -7.90 10.34 3.47
CA TYR A 11 -7.80 11.38 2.43
C TYR A 11 -7.35 10.76 1.11
N LYS A 12 -8.06 11.09 0.02
CA LYS A 12 -7.76 10.62 -1.35
C LYS A 12 -6.53 11.33 -1.93
N ILE A 13 -5.44 11.29 -1.19
CA ILE A 13 -4.15 11.87 -1.53
C ILE A 13 -3.04 10.91 -1.13
N GLY A 14 -2.27 10.44 -2.10
CA GLY A 14 -1.11 9.60 -1.92
C GLY A 14 0.02 10.06 -2.83
N ALA A 15 1.12 9.30 -2.85
CA ALA A 15 2.30 9.67 -3.63
C ALA A 15 2.01 9.87 -5.13
N ARG A 16 1.02 9.19 -5.71
CA ARG A 16 0.64 9.34 -7.12
C ARG A 16 0.13 10.73 -7.49
N ASN A 17 -0.39 11.48 -6.52
CA ASN A 17 -0.98 12.80 -6.75
C ASN A 17 0.05 13.93 -6.69
N GLU A 18 1.31 13.61 -6.39
CA GLU A 18 2.39 14.57 -6.22
C GLU A 18 2.93 15.10 -7.55
N ASN A 19 3.52 16.30 -7.51
CA ASN A 19 4.28 16.82 -8.63
C ASN A 19 5.60 16.03 -8.75
N PRO A 20 5.98 15.53 -9.95
CA PRO A 20 7.22 14.79 -10.15
C PRO A 20 8.50 15.54 -9.72
N SER A 21 8.46 16.87 -9.64
CA SER A 21 9.58 17.70 -9.15
C SER A 21 9.50 18.01 -7.65
N ARG A 22 8.48 17.52 -6.95
CA ARG A 22 8.20 17.75 -5.52
C ARG A 22 7.52 16.51 -4.92
N THR A 23 8.23 15.40 -4.88
CA THR A 23 7.72 14.13 -4.36
C THR A 23 8.03 13.96 -2.87
N GLY A 24 7.24 13.12 -2.18
CA GLY A 24 7.33 12.88 -0.73
C GLY A 24 6.42 13.80 0.10
N PHE A 25 5.62 14.66 -0.53
CA PHE A 25 4.75 15.60 0.19
C PHE A 25 3.60 14.91 0.91
N ALA A 26 3.01 13.87 0.33
CA ALA A 26 1.94 13.13 1.00
C ALA A 26 2.43 12.51 2.32
N HIS A 27 3.62 11.93 2.33
CA HIS A 27 4.26 11.39 3.52
C HIS A 27 4.71 12.50 4.50
N LEU A 28 5.25 13.61 4.00
CA LEU A 28 5.56 14.76 4.85
C LEU A 28 4.30 15.27 5.59
N PHE A 29 3.15 15.26 4.90
CA PHE A 29 1.88 15.67 5.50
C PHE A 29 1.36 14.68 6.53
N GLU A 30 1.58 13.37 6.36
CA GLU A 30 1.30 12.39 7.42
C GLU A 30 1.97 12.82 8.73
N HIS A 31 3.27 13.19 8.69
CA HIS A 31 4.01 13.69 9.86
C HIS A 31 3.47 15.02 10.38
N LEU A 32 3.24 15.99 9.49
CA LEU A 32 2.75 17.33 9.89
C LEU A 32 1.40 17.27 10.58
N MET A 33 0.53 16.32 10.21
CA MET A 33 -0.81 16.16 10.79
C MET A 33 -0.76 15.79 12.29
N PHE A 34 0.36 15.30 12.81
CA PHE A 34 0.56 15.02 14.23
C PHE A 34 1.16 16.21 15.01
N ARG A 35 1.52 17.32 14.34
CA ARG A 35 2.05 18.50 14.99
C ARG A 35 1.00 19.35 15.70
N GLY A 36 -0.26 18.93 15.59
CA GLY A 36 -1.38 19.57 16.24
C GLY A 36 -1.84 20.86 15.55
N THR A 37 -2.70 21.55 16.24
CA THR A 37 -3.32 22.81 15.82
C THR A 37 -3.05 23.88 16.88
N LYS A 38 -3.51 25.11 16.65
CA LYS A 38 -3.47 26.16 17.68
C LYS A 38 -4.38 25.84 18.87
N ALA A 39 -5.49 25.12 18.63
CA ALA A 39 -6.42 24.72 19.69
C ALA A 39 -5.93 23.45 20.42
N VAL A 40 -5.28 22.55 19.71
CA VAL A 40 -4.76 21.28 20.23
C VAL A 40 -3.28 21.15 19.83
N PRO A 41 -2.36 21.79 20.54
CA PRO A 41 -0.92 21.78 20.21
C PRO A 41 -0.27 20.40 20.31
N ASP A 42 -0.84 19.50 21.08
CA ASP A 42 -0.40 18.11 21.25
C ASP A 42 -1.57 17.18 20.95
N PHE A 43 -1.50 16.50 19.79
CA PHE A 43 -2.57 15.61 19.32
C PHE A 43 -2.68 14.33 20.17
N ASP A 44 -1.58 13.81 20.66
CA ASP A 44 -1.54 12.52 21.37
C ASP A 44 -2.13 12.58 22.77
N THR A 45 -1.92 13.69 23.48
CA THR A 45 -2.41 13.83 24.87
C THR A 45 -3.93 13.63 25.00
N PRO A 46 -4.81 14.28 24.23
CA PRO A 46 -6.26 14.03 24.31
C PRO A 46 -6.65 12.59 23.96
N VAL A 47 -5.97 11.96 22.99
CA VAL A 47 -6.20 10.54 22.63
C VAL A 47 -5.87 9.63 23.82
N GLN A 48 -4.71 9.83 24.45
CA GLN A 48 -4.28 9.05 25.61
C GLN A 48 -5.22 9.27 26.82
N MET A 49 -5.65 10.51 27.07
CA MET A 49 -6.62 10.81 28.13
C MET A 49 -7.98 10.15 27.88
N ALA A 50 -8.35 9.93 26.63
CA ALA A 50 -9.55 9.19 26.23
C ALA A 50 -9.31 7.67 26.23
N CYS A 51 -8.17 7.17 26.70
CA CYS A 51 -7.75 5.78 26.66
C CYS A 51 -7.71 5.22 25.24
N GLY A 52 -7.31 6.03 24.27
CA GLY A 52 -7.20 5.67 22.86
C GLY A 52 -5.76 5.53 22.40
N GLU A 53 -5.62 5.01 21.21
CA GLU A 53 -4.39 4.95 20.40
C GLU A 53 -4.71 5.46 19.00
N ASN A 54 -3.74 6.11 18.40
CA ASN A 54 -3.83 6.63 17.04
C ASN A 54 -2.60 6.21 16.22
N ASN A 55 -2.76 6.20 14.92
CA ASN A 55 -1.66 6.09 13.97
C ASN A 55 -2.10 6.57 12.59
N ALA A 56 -1.18 6.59 11.63
CA ALA A 56 -1.45 6.89 10.25
C ALA A 56 -0.51 6.10 9.32
N PHE A 57 -0.84 6.08 8.05
CA PHE A 57 0.07 5.66 6.99
C PHE A 57 -0.27 6.35 5.66
N THR A 58 0.75 6.49 4.84
CA THR A 58 0.63 6.96 3.46
C THR A 58 1.08 5.87 2.50
N ASN A 59 0.31 5.67 1.44
CA ASN A 59 0.71 4.82 0.33
C ASN A 59 0.69 5.59 -1.00
N ASN A 60 0.68 4.88 -2.10
CA ASN A 60 0.65 5.52 -3.41
C ASN A 60 -0.67 6.26 -3.69
N ASP A 61 -1.78 5.83 -3.10
CA ASP A 61 -3.13 6.22 -3.48
C ASP A 61 -3.83 7.12 -2.47
N TYR A 62 -3.53 6.94 -1.18
CA TYR A 62 -4.21 7.64 -0.09
C TYR A 62 -3.34 7.77 1.15
N THR A 63 -3.74 8.70 2.02
CA THR A 63 -3.22 8.86 3.38
C THR A 63 -4.36 8.59 4.36
N ASP A 64 -4.12 7.72 5.32
CA ASP A 64 -5.13 7.22 6.24
C ASP A 64 -4.74 7.52 7.69
N PHE A 65 -5.68 8.07 8.44
CA PHE A 65 -5.53 8.39 9.85
C PHE A 65 -6.59 7.64 10.64
N TYR A 66 -6.21 7.03 11.74
CA TYR A 66 -7.16 6.27 12.53
C TYR A 66 -6.92 6.40 14.04
N ILE A 67 -8.04 6.36 14.78
CA ILE A 67 -8.06 6.40 16.23
C ILE A 67 -8.95 5.26 16.72
N THR A 68 -8.41 4.46 17.64
CA THR A 68 -9.17 3.43 18.36
C THR A 68 -9.25 3.80 19.83
N LEU A 69 -10.45 3.77 20.40
CA LEU A 69 -10.70 4.18 21.78
C LEU A 69 -11.97 3.52 22.35
N PRO A 70 -12.24 3.59 23.67
CA PRO A 70 -13.51 3.20 24.22
C PRO A 70 -14.67 3.93 23.56
N LYS A 71 -15.73 3.22 23.16
CA LYS A 71 -16.84 3.76 22.38
C LYS A 71 -17.55 4.97 23.01
N ASP A 72 -17.51 5.07 24.33
CA ASP A 72 -18.13 6.19 25.04
C ASP A 72 -17.35 7.50 24.85
N ASN A 73 -16.09 7.41 24.44
CA ASN A 73 -15.18 8.53 24.19
C ASN A 73 -15.05 8.87 22.69
N ILE A 74 -15.88 8.29 21.81
CA ILE A 74 -15.78 8.44 20.35
C ILE A 74 -15.78 9.91 19.91
N GLU A 75 -16.46 10.78 20.62
CA GLU A 75 -16.53 12.20 20.31
C GLU A 75 -15.17 12.89 20.36
N THR A 76 -14.24 12.41 21.20
CA THR A 76 -12.86 12.91 21.24
C THR A 76 -12.15 12.69 19.90
N ALA A 77 -12.32 11.52 19.28
CA ALA A 77 -11.73 11.24 17.98
C ALA A 77 -12.31 12.14 16.87
N LEU A 78 -13.63 12.31 16.84
CA LEU A 78 -14.28 13.17 15.85
C LEU A 78 -13.89 14.64 16.00
N TRP A 79 -13.80 15.11 17.22
CA TRP A 79 -13.30 16.45 17.52
C TRP A 79 -11.88 16.64 17.00
N LEU A 80 -10.95 15.76 17.34
CA LEU A 80 -9.55 15.86 16.95
C LEU A 80 -9.36 15.82 15.44
N GLU A 81 -10.08 14.92 14.75
CA GLU A 81 -10.02 14.80 13.29
C GLU A 81 -10.57 16.06 12.59
N SER A 82 -11.67 16.61 13.08
CA SER A 82 -12.25 17.84 12.55
C SER A 82 -11.36 19.07 12.79
N ASP A 83 -10.71 19.14 13.94
CA ASP A 83 -9.82 20.25 14.32
C ASP A 83 -8.58 20.27 13.42
N ARG A 84 -7.90 19.14 13.21
CA ARG A 84 -6.73 19.10 12.33
C ARG A 84 -7.06 19.28 10.85
N MET A 85 -8.28 18.99 10.42
CA MET A 85 -8.74 19.27 9.05
C MET A 85 -8.86 20.77 8.78
N THR A 86 -9.11 21.59 9.81
CA THR A 86 -9.35 23.03 9.67
C THR A 86 -8.23 23.90 10.17
N GLY A 87 -7.49 23.44 11.16
CA GLY A 87 -6.63 24.30 12.00
C GLY A 87 -5.17 23.86 12.11
N LEU A 88 -4.69 22.95 11.24
CA LEU A 88 -3.32 22.44 11.31
C LEU A 88 -2.28 23.57 11.40
N ASP A 89 -1.38 23.51 12.38
CA ASP A 89 -0.32 24.52 12.57
C ASP A 89 0.85 24.29 11.59
N ILE A 90 0.68 24.78 10.38
CA ILE A 90 1.73 24.78 9.36
C ILE A 90 2.60 26.03 9.54
N SER A 91 3.48 25.97 10.56
CA SER A 91 4.51 26.97 10.83
C SER A 91 5.84 26.61 10.20
N GLN A 92 6.74 27.59 10.04
CA GLN A 92 8.10 27.34 9.54
C GLN A 92 8.86 26.38 10.48
N GLU A 93 8.67 26.50 11.78
CA GLU A 93 9.33 25.67 12.78
C GLU A 93 8.90 24.19 12.66
N ASN A 94 7.59 23.92 12.58
CA ASN A 94 7.04 22.58 12.39
C ASN A 94 7.51 21.98 11.06
N LEU A 95 7.47 22.77 9.99
CA LEU A 95 7.94 22.32 8.68
C LEU A 95 9.42 21.91 8.70
N GLU A 96 10.31 22.77 9.22
CA GLU A 96 11.75 22.44 9.26
C GLU A 96 12.04 21.25 10.19
N THR A 97 11.23 21.05 11.21
CA THR A 97 11.35 19.88 12.07
C THR A 97 10.97 18.60 11.33
N GLU A 98 9.81 18.58 10.66
CA GLU A 98 9.37 17.38 9.94
C GLU A 98 10.21 17.09 8.69
N LYS A 99 10.70 18.10 7.99
CA LYS A 99 11.69 17.88 6.92
C LYS A 99 12.90 17.08 7.42
N ARG A 100 13.45 17.42 8.57
CA ARG A 100 14.60 16.69 9.14
C ARG A 100 14.24 15.25 9.49
N VAL A 101 13.07 15.03 10.09
CA VAL A 101 12.58 13.69 10.44
C VAL A 101 12.42 12.83 9.18
N VAL A 102 11.69 13.31 8.18
CA VAL A 102 11.45 12.58 6.93
C VAL A 102 12.75 12.31 6.15
N ILE A 103 13.68 13.28 6.11
CA ILE A 103 14.99 13.09 5.46
C ILE A 103 15.82 12.03 6.20
N GLU A 104 15.81 12.01 7.54
CA GLU A 104 16.51 10.97 8.29
C GLU A 104 15.85 9.60 8.12
N GLU A 105 14.54 9.54 8.04
CA GLU A 105 13.81 8.31 7.72
C GLU A 105 14.17 7.80 6.33
N TYR A 106 14.24 8.68 5.32
CA TYR A 106 14.72 8.32 3.98
C TYR A 106 16.10 7.67 4.04
N LYS A 107 17.05 8.28 4.75
CA LYS A 107 18.39 7.73 4.89
C LYS A 107 18.38 6.38 5.60
N GLN A 108 17.65 6.28 6.71
CA GLN A 108 17.60 5.05 7.51
C GLN A 108 16.96 3.90 6.74
N ARG A 109 15.80 4.10 6.12
CA ARG A 109 15.03 3.03 5.49
C ARG A 109 15.53 2.66 4.09
N TYR A 110 16.02 3.65 3.32
CA TYR A 110 16.32 3.45 1.90
C TYR A 110 17.81 3.45 1.58
N LEU A 111 18.65 4.19 2.32
CA LEU A 111 20.08 4.26 2.03
C LEU A 111 20.93 3.37 2.94
N ASN A 112 20.57 3.27 4.22
CA ASN A 112 21.41 2.63 5.24
C ASN A 112 21.00 1.19 5.54
N GLN A 113 19.86 0.71 5.04
CA GLN A 113 19.44 -0.68 5.22
C GLN A 113 19.79 -1.54 4.00
N PRO A 114 20.23 -2.80 4.21
CA PRO A 114 20.33 -3.75 3.12
C PRO A 114 19.02 -3.84 2.34
N TYR A 115 19.10 -3.79 1.03
CA TYR A 115 17.95 -3.83 0.12
C TYR A 115 16.97 -2.64 0.22
N GLY A 116 17.30 -1.57 0.94
CA GLY A 116 16.41 -0.45 1.20
C GLY A 116 15.90 0.26 -0.08
N ASP A 117 16.77 0.46 -1.08
CA ASP A 117 16.41 1.10 -2.36
C ASP A 117 15.81 0.14 -3.41
N MET A 118 15.70 -1.16 -3.10
CA MET A 118 15.25 -2.18 -4.08
C MET A 118 13.86 -1.89 -4.65
N SER A 119 12.91 -1.51 -3.79
CA SER A 119 11.55 -1.18 -4.25
C SER A 119 11.50 0.07 -5.11
N MET A 120 12.33 1.08 -4.82
CA MET A 120 12.44 2.30 -5.60
C MET A 120 12.99 2.01 -7.00
N LEU A 121 14.05 1.22 -7.08
CA LEU A 121 14.65 0.78 -8.35
C LEU A 121 13.65 -0.04 -9.18
N LEU A 122 12.95 -0.98 -8.54
CA LEU A 122 11.94 -1.79 -9.22
C LEU A 122 10.81 -0.93 -9.81
N ARG A 123 10.28 0.02 -9.02
CA ARG A 123 9.23 0.93 -9.47
C ARG A 123 9.70 1.80 -10.64
N ALA A 124 10.88 2.37 -10.57
CA ALA A 124 11.47 3.17 -11.65
C ALA A 124 11.71 2.35 -12.92
N LEU A 125 12.03 1.06 -12.79
CA LEU A 125 12.20 0.14 -13.92
C LEU A 125 10.85 -0.25 -14.54
N ALA A 126 9.84 -0.55 -13.72
CA ALA A 126 8.54 -1.01 -14.17
C ALA A 126 7.69 0.13 -14.76
N TYR A 127 7.64 1.30 -14.11
CA TYR A 127 6.84 2.44 -14.56
C TYR A 127 7.71 3.52 -15.20
N ARG A 128 7.31 3.99 -16.38
CA ARG A 128 8.01 5.08 -17.10
C ARG A 128 7.32 6.43 -16.98
N VAL A 129 6.00 6.44 -16.96
CA VAL A 129 5.21 7.67 -16.94
C VAL A 129 4.28 7.79 -15.76
N HIS A 130 3.71 6.65 -15.29
CA HIS A 130 2.79 6.66 -14.17
C HIS A 130 3.51 7.06 -12.86
N PRO A 131 2.86 7.84 -11.98
CA PRO A 131 3.45 8.24 -10.70
C PRO A 131 3.84 7.10 -9.75
N TYR A 132 3.36 5.89 -9.95
CA TYR A 132 3.82 4.71 -9.19
C TYR A 132 5.31 4.40 -9.39
N ARG A 133 6.00 5.11 -10.27
CA ARG A 133 7.45 5.01 -10.46
C ARG A 133 8.29 5.51 -9.29
N TRP A 134 7.68 6.23 -8.31
CA TRP A 134 8.37 6.62 -7.09
C TRP A 134 7.69 6.05 -5.85
N ALA A 135 8.46 5.91 -4.78
CA ALA A 135 7.96 5.49 -3.48
C ALA A 135 7.32 6.67 -2.73
N THR A 136 6.51 6.35 -1.72
CA THR A 136 5.82 7.34 -0.87
C THR A 136 6.77 8.33 -0.19
N ILE A 137 7.98 7.89 0.14
CA ILE A 137 9.03 8.77 0.70
C ILE A 137 9.57 9.81 -0.30
N GLY A 138 9.26 9.65 -1.58
CA GLY A 138 9.71 10.52 -2.67
C GLY A 138 10.91 9.99 -3.44
N LEU A 139 11.21 10.65 -4.58
CA LEU A 139 12.35 10.34 -5.46
C LEU A 139 13.69 10.75 -4.86
N SER A 140 13.72 11.84 -4.12
CA SER A 140 14.94 12.42 -3.56
C SER A 140 14.63 13.18 -2.27
N PRO A 141 15.48 13.07 -1.24
CA PRO A 141 15.38 13.89 -0.05
C PRO A 141 15.48 15.39 -0.34
N ASP A 142 16.09 15.79 -1.46
CA ASP A 142 16.19 17.19 -1.89
C ASP A 142 14.82 17.80 -2.19
N HIS A 143 13.84 17.00 -2.64
CA HIS A 143 12.47 17.46 -2.85
C HIS A 143 11.83 17.94 -1.53
N ILE A 144 12.07 17.23 -0.45
CA ILE A 144 11.60 17.58 0.89
C ILE A 144 12.42 18.74 1.47
N ALA A 145 13.75 18.68 1.35
CA ALA A 145 14.63 19.76 1.82
C ALA A 145 14.29 21.10 1.20
N GLY A 146 14.00 21.11 -0.12
CA GLY A 146 13.65 22.30 -0.88
C GLY A 146 12.19 22.75 -0.78
N ALA A 147 11.33 22.06 -0.01
CA ALA A 147 9.93 22.43 0.15
C ALA A 147 9.78 23.77 0.87
N SER A 148 9.06 24.71 0.30
CA SER A 148 8.74 26.00 0.88
C SER A 148 7.46 25.94 1.72
N LEU A 149 7.30 26.85 2.66
CA LEU A 149 6.10 26.96 3.49
C LEU A 149 4.84 27.21 2.64
N ASP A 150 4.95 27.97 1.56
CA ASP A 150 3.82 28.28 0.69
C ASP A 150 3.40 27.05 -0.13
N GLU A 151 4.33 26.24 -0.65
CA GLU A 151 4.03 24.98 -1.33
C GLU A 151 3.33 24.01 -0.39
N VAL A 152 3.77 23.92 0.86
CA VAL A 152 3.18 23.03 1.88
C VAL A 152 1.77 23.48 2.25
N ARG A 153 1.56 24.80 2.49
CA ARG A 153 0.21 25.34 2.75
C ARG A 153 -0.74 25.18 1.57
N ASP A 154 -0.23 25.27 0.36
CA ASP A 154 -1.02 25.08 -0.85
C ASP A 154 -1.44 23.61 -1.01
N PHE A 155 -0.55 22.68 -0.73
CA PHE A 155 -0.83 21.26 -0.71
C PHE A 155 -1.91 20.90 0.33
N TYR A 156 -1.81 21.44 1.55
CA TYR A 156 -2.83 21.25 2.58
C TYR A 156 -4.21 21.72 2.11
N ARG A 157 -4.32 22.98 1.66
CA ARG A 157 -5.60 23.54 1.18
C ARG A 157 -6.20 22.77 0.02
N ARG A 158 -5.35 22.16 -0.79
CA ARG A 158 -5.75 21.44 -2.00
C ARG A 158 -6.26 20.04 -1.71
N PHE A 159 -5.76 19.38 -0.70
CA PHE A 159 -6.02 17.95 -0.51
C PHE A 159 -6.69 17.59 0.82
N TYR A 160 -6.53 18.41 1.87
CA TYR A 160 -7.06 18.09 3.19
C TYR A 160 -8.34 18.89 3.48
N HIS A 161 -9.45 18.48 2.87
CA HIS A 161 -10.75 19.10 2.99
C HIS A 161 -11.86 18.03 2.87
N PRO A 162 -13.13 18.32 3.30
CA PRO A 162 -14.18 17.31 3.42
C PRO A 162 -14.46 16.52 2.14
N SER A 163 -14.59 17.15 0.97
CA SER A 163 -14.92 16.42 -0.27
C SER A 163 -13.80 15.52 -0.80
N ASN A 164 -12.57 15.66 -0.27
CA ASN A 164 -11.44 14.77 -0.57
C ASN A 164 -11.22 13.71 0.53
N ALA A 165 -12.08 13.65 1.54
CA ALA A 165 -11.98 12.75 2.67
C ALA A 165 -13.11 11.72 2.68
N ILE A 166 -12.84 10.58 3.31
CA ILE A 166 -13.84 9.55 3.66
C ILE A 166 -13.70 9.29 5.16
N LEU A 167 -14.77 9.59 5.90
CA LEU A 167 -14.88 9.24 7.31
C LEU A 167 -15.61 7.92 7.44
N SER A 168 -14.98 6.93 8.05
CA SER A 168 -15.58 5.63 8.33
C SER A 168 -15.45 5.27 9.81
N ILE A 169 -16.53 4.76 10.37
CA ILE A 169 -16.66 4.48 11.80
C ILE A 169 -17.14 3.04 12.01
N SER A 170 -16.46 2.32 12.89
CA SER A 170 -16.88 1.02 13.36
C SER A 170 -17.03 1.05 14.88
N ALA A 171 -18.27 1.00 15.36
CA ALA A 171 -18.59 1.08 16.78
C ALA A 171 -19.94 0.43 17.10
N ASP A 172 -20.12 -0.02 18.35
CA ASP A 172 -21.40 -0.47 18.90
C ASP A 172 -22.10 0.73 19.57
N ILE A 173 -22.58 1.69 18.76
CA ILE A 173 -23.36 2.85 19.17
C ILE A 173 -24.52 3.06 18.20
N PRO A 174 -25.64 3.67 18.63
CA PRO A 174 -26.77 3.94 17.74
C PRO A 174 -26.36 4.80 16.52
N GLU A 175 -26.91 4.47 15.34
CA GLU A 175 -26.62 5.16 14.09
C GLU A 175 -26.95 6.65 14.17
N GLU A 176 -28.11 7.00 14.73
CA GLU A 176 -28.56 8.38 14.87
C GLU A 176 -27.59 9.22 15.73
N ARG A 177 -27.01 8.60 16.77
CA ARG A 177 -26.00 9.28 17.60
C ARG A 177 -24.70 9.48 16.81
N THR A 178 -24.31 8.49 16.01
CA THR A 178 -23.11 8.58 15.18
C THR A 178 -23.24 9.70 14.17
N ILE A 179 -24.38 9.76 13.44
CA ILE A 179 -24.67 10.80 12.46
C ILE A 179 -24.66 12.18 13.13
N ALA A 180 -25.37 12.36 14.24
CA ALA A 180 -25.42 13.63 14.95
C ALA A 180 -24.04 14.11 15.43
N LEU A 181 -23.14 13.19 15.82
CA LEU A 181 -21.77 13.55 16.17
C LEU A 181 -20.94 13.94 14.93
N CYS A 182 -21.09 13.24 13.81
CA CYS A 182 -20.44 13.61 12.56
C CYS A 182 -20.90 14.99 12.07
N GLU A 183 -22.19 15.25 12.04
CA GLU A 183 -22.77 16.54 11.69
C GLU A 183 -22.24 17.65 12.60
N LYS A 184 -22.22 17.41 13.92
CA LYS A 184 -21.70 18.38 14.90
C LYS A 184 -20.28 18.85 14.59
N TRP A 185 -19.40 17.92 14.22
CA TRP A 185 -17.97 18.20 14.11
C TRP A 185 -17.54 18.52 12.67
N PHE A 186 -18.18 17.98 11.66
CA PHE A 186 -17.73 18.14 10.27
C PHE A 186 -18.59 19.08 9.43
N ASP A 187 -19.90 19.24 9.68
CA ASP A 187 -20.74 20.19 8.92
C ASP A 187 -20.26 21.65 8.96
N PRO A 188 -19.67 22.14 10.08
CA PRO A 188 -19.16 23.50 10.11
C PRO A 188 -17.91 23.73 9.23
N ILE A 189 -17.28 22.66 8.72
CA ILE A 189 -16.03 22.75 7.96
C ILE A 189 -16.35 23.22 6.54
N ALA A 190 -15.76 24.35 6.15
CA ALA A 190 -15.86 24.84 4.79
C ALA A 190 -15.16 23.89 3.81
N ASP A 191 -15.88 23.47 2.78
CA ASP A 191 -15.31 22.63 1.74
C ASP A 191 -14.62 23.48 0.64
N ASN A 192 -13.61 22.89 -0.01
CA ASN A 192 -12.86 23.51 -1.08
C ASN A 192 -12.60 22.51 -2.20
N PRO A 193 -13.65 22.00 -2.87
CA PRO A 193 -13.50 20.95 -3.86
C PRO A 193 -12.58 21.38 -5.00
N GLN A 194 -11.57 20.58 -5.26
CA GLN A 194 -10.65 20.78 -6.37
C GLN A 194 -10.96 19.77 -7.48
N PRO A 195 -10.80 20.15 -8.76
CA PRO A 195 -10.92 19.20 -9.85
C PRO A 195 -9.92 18.05 -9.67
N ALA A 196 -10.38 16.83 -9.86
CA ALA A 196 -9.48 15.66 -9.85
C ALA A 196 -8.42 15.82 -10.94
N ALA A 197 -7.15 15.72 -10.56
CA ALA A 197 -6.06 15.75 -11.52
C ALA A 197 -6.10 14.46 -12.37
N SER A 198 -6.04 14.61 -13.70
CA SER A 198 -5.83 13.47 -14.59
C SER A 198 -4.39 13.00 -14.46
N LEU A 199 -4.20 11.77 -14.03
CA LEU A 199 -2.87 11.16 -13.95
C LEU A 199 -2.48 10.55 -15.30
N PRO A 200 -1.19 10.60 -15.67
CA PRO A 200 -0.70 9.94 -16.87
C PRO A 200 -0.84 8.42 -16.69
N GLN A 201 -1.39 7.74 -17.69
CA GLN A 201 -1.51 6.29 -17.67
C GLN A 201 -0.20 5.64 -18.15
N GLU A 202 0.21 4.57 -17.48
CA GLU A 202 1.35 3.78 -17.95
C GLU A 202 0.97 3.05 -19.24
N PRO A 203 1.77 3.22 -20.32
CA PRO A 203 1.50 2.47 -21.55
C PRO A 203 1.81 0.99 -21.36
N PRO A 204 1.14 0.10 -22.11
CA PRO A 204 1.47 -1.33 -22.09
C PRO A 204 2.97 -1.56 -22.35
N GLN A 205 3.59 -2.39 -21.54
CA GLN A 205 4.98 -2.78 -21.73
C GLN A 205 5.08 -3.74 -22.94
N THR A 206 5.94 -3.42 -23.90
CA THR A 206 6.09 -4.16 -25.17
C THR A 206 7.45 -4.83 -25.31
N GLU A 207 8.35 -4.63 -24.35
CA GLU A 207 9.69 -5.23 -24.31
C GLU A 207 10.10 -5.54 -22.87
N SER A 208 10.88 -6.60 -22.68
CA SER A 208 11.44 -6.89 -21.36
C SER A 208 12.41 -5.78 -20.94
N ARG A 209 12.38 -5.44 -19.65
CA ARG A 209 13.29 -4.48 -19.05
C ARG A 209 14.20 -5.21 -18.07
N ARG A 210 15.46 -4.81 -18.02
CA ARG A 210 16.44 -5.43 -17.11
C ARG A 210 17.38 -4.36 -16.57
N GLU A 211 17.58 -4.40 -15.27
CA GLU A 211 18.56 -3.57 -14.56
C GLU A 211 19.35 -4.42 -13.59
N GLU A 212 20.63 -4.13 -13.46
CA GLU A 212 21.52 -4.78 -12.49
C GLU A 212 22.24 -3.70 -11.69
N VAL A 213 22.17 -3.82 -10.37
CA VAL A 213 22.84 -2.94 -9.42
C VAL A 213 23.68 -3.76 -8.46
N GLU A 214 24.79 -3.20 -8.01
CA GLU A 214 25.65 -3.81 -7.01
C GLU A 214 25.60 -3.01 -5.71
N ARG A 215 25.35 -3.70 -4.59
CA ARG A 215 25.22 -3.10 -3.27
C ARG A 215 25.93 -3.96 -2.20
N ASN A 216 26.23 -3.31 -1.07
CA ASN A 216 26.76 -4.02 0.09
C ASN A 216 25.62 -4.69 0.86
N VAL A 217 25.26 -5.91 0.43
CA VAL A 217 24.14 -6.70 1.00
C VAL A 217 24.59 -8.14 1.26
N PRO A 218 23.92 -8.86 2.19
CA PRO A 218 24.31 -10.22 2.57
C PRO A 218 24.22 -11.26 1.44
N ALA A 219 23.28 -11.10 0.50
CA ALA A 219 23.09 -12.04 -0.59
C ALA A 219 22.51 -11.33 -1.83
N THR A 220 22.77 -11.90 -3.01
CA THR A 220 22.17 -11.44 -4.25
C THR A 220 20.67 -11.74 -4.24
N MET A 221 19.87 -10.76 -4.72
CA MET A 221 18.44 -10.96 -4.96
C MET A 221 18.11 -10.78 -6.44
N ILE A 222 17.13 -11.54 -6.90
CA ILE A 222 16.45 -11.33 -8.18
C ILE A 222 15.01 -10.93 -7.92
N VAL A 223 14.55 -9.92 -8.62
CA VAL A 223 13.17 -9.44 -8.56
C VAL A 223 12.59 -9.44 -9.98
N LEU A 224 11.45 -10.11 -10.17
CA LEU A 224 10.71 -10.08 -11.41
C LEU A 224 9.39 -9.34 -11.15
N ALA A 225 9.05 -8.37 -12.00
CA ALA A 225 7.77 -7.67 -11.92
C ALA A 225 7.05 -7.72 -13.27
N TYR A 226 5.73 -7.84 -13.20
CA TYR A 226 4.83 -7.87 -14.35
C TYR A 226 3.67 -6.92 -14.09
N HIS A 227 3.30 -6.09 -15.06
CA HIS A 227 2.11 -5.26 -14.93
C HIS A 227 0.84 -6.12 -14.89
N ILE A 228 -0.06 -5.77 -13.97
CA ILE A 228 -1.39 -6.37 -13.82
C ILE A 228 -2.45 -5.26 -13.80
N GLY A 229 -3.72 -5.65 -13.75
CA GLY A 229 -4.82 -4.70 -13.60
C GLY A 229 -4.88 -4.02 -12.22
N SER A 230 -5.78 -3.05 -12.10
CA SER A 230 -6.05 -2.32 -10.85
C SER A 230 -6.70 -3.21 -9.78
N ARG A 231 -6.77 -2.71 -8.54
CA ARG A 231 -7.35 -3.41 -7.37
C ARG A 231 -8.78 -3.94 -7.61
N THR A 232 -9.57 -3.26 -8.43
CA THR A 232 -10.95 -3.66 -8.73
C THR A 232 -11.06 -4.54 -9.99
N SER A 233 -9.97 -4.78 -10.70
CA SER A 233 -9.98 -5.60 -11.92
C SER A 233 -10.04 -7.10 -11.61
N PRO A 234 -10.64 -7.92 -12.49
CA PRO A 234 -10.59 -9.37 -12.35
C PRO A 234 -9.17 -9.94 -12.28
N ASP A 235 -8.20 -9.32 -12.95
CA ASP A 235 -6.79 -9.73 -12.95
C ASP A 235 -6.11 -9.57 -11.59
N PHE A 236 -6.58 -8.62 -10.76
CA PHE A 236 -6.09 -8.51 -9.39
C PHE A 236 -6.42 -9.77 -8.57
N PHE A 237 -7.67 -10.21 -8.56
CA PHE A 237 -8.10 -11.38 -7.78
C PHE A 237 -7.43 -12.67 -8.25
N LEU A 238 -7.25 -12.83 -9.57
CA LEU A 238 -6.52 -13.96 -10.14
C LEU A 238 -5.03 -13.90 -9.78
N GLY A 239 -4.44 -12.71 -9.83
CA GLY A 239 -3.06 -12.48 -9.45
C GLY A 239 -2.81 -12.76 -7.97
N ASP A 240 -3.70 -12.31 -7.11
CA ASP A 240 -3.62 -12.52 -5.67
C ASP A 240 -3.68 -14.00 -5.31
N MET A 241 -4.63 -14.75 -5.89
CA MET A 241 -4.69 -16.21 -5.75
C MET A 241 -3.47 -16.91 -6.33
N THR A 242 -2.95 -16.43 -7.46
CA THR A 242 -1.72 -16.95 -8.07
C THR A 242 -0.51 -16.74 -7.17
N SER A 243 -0.41 -15.58 -6.54
CA SER A 243 0.68 -15.28 -5.60
C SER A 243 0.66 -16.21 -4.39
N ASP A 244 -0.53 -16.50 -3.86
CA ASP A 244 -0.70 -17.43 -2.75
C ASP A 244 -0.42 -18.90 -3.13
N LEU A 245 -0.81 -19.31 -4.34
CA LEU A 245 -0.48 -20.64 -4.87
C LEU A 245 1.04 -20.84 -4.96
N LEU A 246 1.72 -19.82 -5.46
CA LEU A 246 3.16 -19.86 -5.67
C LEU A 246 3.97 -19.68 -4.38
N ALA A 247 3.59 -18.73 -3.53
CA ALA A 247 4.39 -18.29 -2.38
C ALA A 247 3.59 -18.15 -1.07
N GLY A 248 2.44 -18.78 -0.93
CA GLY A 248 1.60 -18.72 0.26
C GLY A 248 2.20 -19.46 1.47
N GLY A 249 3.38 -19.04 1.93
CA GLY A 249 4.14 -19.62 3.02
C GLY A 249 4.92 -20.87 2.60
N GLU A 250 5.35 -21.67 3.58
CA GLU A 250 6.18 -22.88 3.33
C GLU A 250 5.48 -23.95 2.48
N SER A 251 4.17 -23.93 2.37
CA SER A 251 3.41 -24.84 1.52
C SER A 251 3.18 -24.32 0.09
N GLY A 252 3.73 -23.15 -0.25
CA GLY A 252 3.72 -22.60 -1.60
C GLY A 252 4.69 -23.34 -2.52
N ARG A 253 4.35 -23.44 -3.81
CA ARG A 253 5.14 -24.19 -4.80
C ARG A 253 6.59 -23.72 -4.89
N LEU A 254 6.81 -22.40 -4.93
CA LEU A 254 8.15 -21.82 -5.01
C LEU A 254 9.05 -22.21 -3.82
N TYR A 255 8.47 -22.17 -2.60
CA TYR A 255 9.23 -22.58 -1.41
C TYR A 255 9.57 -24.06 -1.45
N GLN A 256 8.60 -24.92 -1.74
CA GLN A 256 8.82 -26.37 -1.80
C GLN A 256 9.87 -26.72 -2.86
N HIS A 257 9.72 -26.23 -4.08
CA HIS A 257 10.61 -26.62 -5.18
C HIS A 257 11.97 -25.94 -5.12
N LEU A 258 12.02 -24.60 -4.90
CA LEU A 258 13.26 -23.84 -5.08
C LEU A 258 14.07 -23.66 -3.80
N VAL A 259 13.39 -23.65 -2.63
CA VAL A 259 14.09 -23.51 -1.33
C VAL A 259 14.39 -24.89 -0.73
N ARG A 260 13.37 -25.76 -0.62
CA ARG A 260 13.49 -27.01 0.12
C ARG A 260 14.13 -28.14 -0.70
N GLU A 261 13.65 -28.37 -1.95
CA GLU A 261 14.07 -29.49 -2.78
C GLU A 261 15.36 -29.17 -3.56
N GLN A 262 15.31 -28.15 -4.42
CA GLN A 262 16.45 -27.78 -5.28
C GLN A 262 17.56 -27.02 -4.55
N ARG A 263 17.23 -26.35 -3.44
CA ARG A 263 18.18 -25.58 -2.62
C ARG A 263 18.94 -24.53 -3.45
N LEU A 264 18.22 -23.82 -4.31
CA LEU A 264 18.76 -22.73 -5.10
C LEU A 264 18.60 -21.39 -4.38
N LEU A 265 17.54 -21.25 -3.57
CA LEU A 265 17.15 -20.00 -2.93
C LEU A 265 17.19 -20.13 -1.41
N GLY A 266 17.55 -19.04 -0.74
CA GLY A 266 17.44 -18.89 0.72
C GLY A 266 16.03 -18.46 1.12
N SER A 267 15.36 -17.65 0.28
CA SER A 267 13.96 -17.26 0.43
C SER A 267 13.37 -16.92 -0.91
N VAL A 268 12.04 -17.04 -1.01
CA VAL A 268 11.27 -16.65 -2.19
C VAL A 268 9.90 -16.14 -1.77
N ASN A 269 9.40 -15.12 -2.44
CA ASN A 269 8.05 -14.59 -2.25
C ASN A 269 7.44 -14.19 -3.59
N ALA A 270 6.11 -14.15 -3.63
CA ALA A 270 5.33 -13.57 -4.72
C ALA A 270 4.14 -12.82 -4.13
N TYR A 271 3.83 -11.64 -4.67
CA TYR A 271 2.71 -10.83 -4.22
C TYR A 271 2.20 -9.92 -5.33
N VAL A 272 1.00 -9.38 -5.14
CA VAL A 272 0.42 -8.35 -6.00
C VAL A 272 0.32 -7.03 -5.26
N SER A 273 0.53 -5.92 -5.99
CA SER A 273 0.22 -4.60 -5.45
C SER A 273 -1.26 -4.28 -5.70
N GLY A 274 -2.00 -4.02 -4.62
CA GLY A 274 -3.44 -3.73 -4.65
C GLY A 274 -3.74 -2.25 -4.79
N GLU A 275 -3.23 -1.61 -5.84
CA GLU A 275 -3.29 -0.17 -6.07
C GLU A 275 -4.53 0.22 -6.88
N VAL A 276 -5.00 1.46 -6.76
CA VAL A 276 -6.19 1.99 -7.46
C VAL A 276 -6.01 1.95 -8.97
N ASP A 277 -4.82 2.31 -9.47
CA ASP A 277 -4.44 2.17 -10.87
C ASP A 277 -3.72 0.82 -11.11
N PRO A 278 -3.45 0.43 -12.36
CA PRO A 278 -2.76 -0.82 -12.69
C PRO A 278 -1.45 -1.00 -11.91
N GLY A 279 -1.38 -2.11 -11.19
CA GLY A 279 -0.29 -2.46 -10.29
C GLY A 279 0.70 -3.47 -10.87
N LEU A 280 1.40 -4.16 -9.98
CA LEU A 280 2.42 -5.15 -10.32
C LEU A 280 2.15 -6.49 -9.64
N PHE A 281 2.45 -7.56 -10.34
CA PHE A 281 2.74 -8.87 -9.75
C PHE A 281 4.26 -8.98 -9.59
N VAL A 282 4.74 -9.23 -8.38
CA VAL A 282 6.17 -9.20 -8.06
C VAL A 282 6.62 -10.53 -7.48
N PHE A 283 7.71 -11.08 -8.02
CA PHE A 283 8.47 -12.16 -7.42
C PHE A 283 9.75 -11.59 -6.81
N THR A 284 10.13 -12.03 -5.63
CA THR A 284 11.42 -11.75 -5.01
C THR A 284 12.09 -13.05 -4.60
N ALA A 285 13.37 -13.20 -4.90
CA ALA A 285 14.12 -14.40 -4.57
C ALA A 285 15.53 -14.05 -4.09
N GLN A 286 15.91 -14.55 -2.93
CA GLN A 286 17.25 -14.43 -2.39
C GLN A 286 18.05 -15.68 -2.77
N LEU A 287 19.18 -15.49 -3.43
CA LEU A 287 20.01 -16.59 -3.90
C LEU A 287 20.86 -17.17 -2.76
N LEU A 288 21.07 -18.48 -2.79
CA LEU A 288 22.13 -19.09 -2.00
C LEU A 288 23.52 -18.80 -2.63
N PRO A 289 24.62 -18.82 -1.84
CA PRO A 289 25.96 -18.49 -2.35
C PRO A 289 26.42 -19.36 -3.52
N SER A 290 25.94 -20.59 -3.62
CA SER A 290 26.25 -21.53 -4.70
C SER A 290 25.43 -21.35 -5.96
N THR A 291 24.42 -20.46 -5.96
CA THR A 291 23.47 -20.30 -7.06
C THR A 291 23.81 -19.07 -7.89
N THR A 292 23.90 -19.24 -9.21
CA THR A 292 24.06 -18.09 -10.12
C THR A 292 22.72 -17.40 -10.39
N VAL A 293 22.79 -16.16 -10.85
CA VAL A 293 21.58 -15.38 -11.23
C VAL A 293 20.81 -16.10 -12.34
N GLU A 294 21.54 -16.66 -13.32
CA GLU A 294 20.94 -17.37 -14.46
C GLU A 294 20.21 -18.64 -14.00
N GLN A 295 20.78 -19.37 -13.04
CA GLN A 295 20.12 -20.55 -12.46
C GLN A 295 18.85 -20.19 -11.71
N ALA A 296 18.89 -19.14 -10.88
CA ALA A 296 17.74 -18.68 -10.13
C ALA A 296 16.62 -18.14 -11.05
N GLU A 297 16.99 -17.32 -12.04
CA GLU A 297 16.03 -16.78 -13.02
C GLU A 297 15.38 -17.92 -13.83
N ALA A 298 16.17 -18.87 -14.34
CA ALA A 298 15.65 -20.00 -15.08
C ALA A 298 14.70 -20.88 -14.24
N ALA A 299 15.03 -21.08 -12.96
CA ALA A 299 14.20 -21.84 -12.04
C ALA A 299 12.85 -21.14 -11.77
N LEU A 300 12.86 -19.83 -11.52
CA LEU A 300 11.64 -19.04 -11.35
C LEU A 300 10.74 -19.07 -12.62
N LEU A 301 11.36 -18.88 -13.79
CA LEU A 301 10.64 -18.92 -15.07
C LEU A 301 10.07 -20.31 -15.36
N ARG A 302 10.76 -21.37 -14.94
CA ARG A 302 10.28 -22.74 -15.04
C ARG A 302 9.00 -22.98 -14.20
N GLU A 303 8.97 -22.47 -12.98
CA GLU A 303 7.77 -22.55 -12.12
C GLU A 303 6.59 -21.78 -12.72
N ILE A 304 6.85 -20.65 -13.37
CA ILE A 304 5.82 -19.91 -14.13
C ILE A 304 5.32 -20.74 -15.33
N GLU A 305 6.22 -21.39 -16.07
CA GLU A 305 5.85 -22.26 -17.20
C GLU A 305 5.02 -23.46 -16.73
N ILE A 306 5.36 -24.07 -15.60
CA ILE A 306 4.57 -25.15 -15.00
C ILE A 306 3.14 -24.68 -14.70
N LEU A 307 3.01 -23.48 -14.10
CA LEU A 307 1.69 -22.90 -13.81
C LEU A 307 0.85 -22.64 -15.08
N GLN A 308 1.50 -22.35 -16.21
CA GLN A 308 0.84 -22.09 -17.50
C GLN A 308 0.41 -23.35 -18.24
N THR A 309 1.11 -24.48 -18.02
CA THR A 309 1.00 -25.69 -18.82
C THR A 309 0.43 -26.88 -18.06
N GLU A 310 0.64 -26.96 -16.77
CA GLU A 310 0.18 -28.08 -15.94
C GLU A 310 -1.13 -27.78 -15.22
N LYS A 311 -1.88 -28.82 -14.94
CA LYS A 311 -3.14 -28.70 -14.23
C LYS A 311 -2.86 -28.35 -12.75
N ILE A 312 -3.49 -27.28 -12.26
CA ILE A 312 -3.49 -26.95 -10.84
C ILE A 312 -4.32 -27.99 -10.09
N ASP A 313 -3.79 -28.52 -8.99
CA ASP A 313 -4.48 -29.49 -8.13
C ASP A 313 -5.70 -28.82 -7.48
N GLU A 314 -6.81 -29.54 -7.45
CA GLU A 314 -8.04 -29.06 -6.82
C GLU A 314 -7.86 -28.82 -5.29
N TYR A 315 -7.07 -29.66 -4.64
CA TYR A 315 -6.76 -29.47 -3.22
C TYR A 315 -5.98 -28.19 -2.95
N GLU A 316 -4.98 -27.86 -3.79
CA GLU A 316 -4.24 -26.60 -3.70
C GLU A 316 -5.17 -25.39 -3.87
N LEU A 317 -6.04 -25.44 -4.89
CA LEU A 317 -7.00 -24.38 -5.17
C LEU A 317 -7.97 -24.17 -4.00
N GLU A 318 -8.55 -25.24 -3.46
CA GLU A 318 -9.46 -25.16 -2.31
C GLU A 318 -8.75 -24.70 -1.04
N LYS A 319 -7.51 -25.10 -0.82
CA LYS A 319 -6.69 -24.59 0.30
C LYS A 319 -6.57 -23.06 0.24
N ILE A 320 -6.30 -22.49 -0.92
CA ILE A 320 -6.15 -21.05 -1.09
C ILE A 320 -7.47 -20.33 -0.89
N LYS A 321 -8.56 -20.82 -1.49
CA LYS A 321 -9.92 -20.30 -1.28
C LYS A 321 -10.30 -20.26 0.20
N ASN A 322 -10.04 -21.34 0.91
CA ASN A 322 -10.30 -21.42 2.36
C ASN A 322 -9.46 -20.41 3.15
N LYS A 323 -8.20 -20.16 2.73
CA LYS A 323 -7.32 -19.16 3.36
C LYS A 323 -7.88 -17.74 3.19
N PHE A 324 -8.32 -17.37 1.98
CA PHE A 324 -8.91 -16.06 1.73
C PHE A 324 -10.18 -15.84 2.54
N GLU A 325 -11.09 -16.81 2.55
CA GLU A 325 -12.30 -16.74 3.35
C GLU A 325 -11.99 -16.60 4.84
N ALA A 326 -11.08 -17.41 5.36
CA ALA A 326 -10.68 -17.34 6.77
C ALA A 326 -10.04 -15.99 7.12
N ASN A 327 -9.14 -15.46 6.28
CA ASN A 327 -8.49 -14.17 6.51
C ASN A 327 -9.52 -13.03 6.53
N THR A 328 -10.50 -13.04 5.63
CA THR A 328 -11.59 -12.06 5.60
C THR A 328 -12.40 -12.12 6.87
N LEU A 329 -12.86 -13.31 7.25
CA LEU A 329 -13.68 -13.51 8.47
C LEU A 329 -12.95 -13.10 9.74
N PHE A 330 -11.68 -13.46 9.89
CA PHE A 330 -10.87 -13.06 11.04
C PHE A 330 -10.53 -11.56 11.03
N GLY A 331 -10.30 -10.98 9.86
CA GLY A 331 -10.08 -9.53 9.71
C GLY A 331 -11.27 -8.71 10.20
N GLU A 332 -12.49 -9.18 9.97
CA GLU A 332 -13.71 -8.51 10.41
C GLU A 332 -13.96 -8.53 11.93
N LEU A 333 -13.22 -9.31 12.70
CA LEU A 333 -13.33 -9.29 14.17
C LEU A 333 -12.73 -8.01 14.78
N ASN A 334 -11.84 -7.33 14.08
CA ASN A 334 -11.20 -6.10 14.53
C ASN A 334 -12.00 -4.87 14.07
N VAL A 335 -12.41 -4.02 15.01
CA VAL A 335 -13.19 -2.81 14.72
C VAL A 335 -12.42 -1.81 13.84
N MET A 336 -11.10 -1.73 14.00
CA MET A 336 -10.25 -0.86 13.19
C MET A 336 -10.18 -1.37 11.74
N ASN A 337 -9.94 -2.66 11.53
CA ASN A 337 -9.93 -3.25 10.17
C ASN A 337 -11.27 -3.00 9.46
N LYS A 338 -12.39 -3.08 10.17
CA LYS A 338 -13.71 -2.76 9.59
C LYS A 338 -13.78 -1.32 9.13
N ALA A 339 -13.38 -0.37 9.98
CA ALA A 339 -13.40 1.04 9.63
C ALA A 339 -12.48 1.34 8.44
N MET A 340 -11.25 0.83 8.46
CA MET A 340 -10.29 1.00 7.36
C MET A 340 -10.80 0.39 6.04
N ASN A 341 -11.32 -0.84 6.09
CA ASN A 341 -11.89 -1.49 4.91
C ASN A 341 -13.07 -0.70 4.32
N LEU A 342 -14.00 -0.20 5.15
CA LEU A 342 -15.10 0.64 4.69
C LEU A 342 -14.58 1.87 3.95
N GLY A 343 -13.61 2.59 4.53
CA GLY A 343 -12.98 3.75 3.89
C GLY A 343 -12.30 3.40 2.56
N PHE A 344 -11.57 2.30 2.54
CA PHE A 344 -10.86 1.85 1.34
C PHE A 344 -11.79 1.45 0.19
N TYR A 345 -12.83 0.64 0.45
CA TYR A 345 -13.77 0.23 -0.60
C TYR A 345 -14.64 1.39 -1.09
N GLU A 346 -14.98 2.35 -0.22
CA GLU A 346 -15.61 3.59 -0.64
C GLU A 346 -14.69 4.41 -1.55
N MET A 347 -13.41 4.52 -1.22
CA MET A 347 -12.40 5.18 -2.07
C MET A 347 -12.27 4.52 -3.44
N LEU A 348 -12.37 3.18 -3.50
CA LEU A 348 -12.37 2.43 -4.78
C LEU A 348 -13.63 2.69 -5.63
N GLY A 349 -14.67 3.31 -5.06
CA GLY A 349 -15.96 3.55 -5.72
C GLY A 349 -16.85 2.31 -5.82
N ASP A 350 -16.54 1.25 -5.07
CA ASP A 350 -17.33 0.01 -5.03
C ASP A 350 -17.40 -0.55 -3.60
N LEU A 351 -18.04 0.20 -2.69
CA LEU A 351 -18.23 -0.24 -1.30
C LEU A 351 -18.87 -1.64 -1.19
N PRO A 352 -19.87 -2.04 -2.01
CA PRO A 352 -20.40 -3.40 -1.99
C PRO A 352 -19.40 -4.51 -2.28
N LEU A 353 -18.24 -4.20 -2.87
CA LEU A 353 -17.19 -5.17 -3.16
C LEU A 353 -16.70 -5.86 -1.88
N ILE A 354 -16.67 -5.18 -0.74
CA ILE A 354 -16.30 -5.73 0.56
C ILE A 354 -17.06 -7.03 0.89
N ASN A 355 -18.36 -7.09 0.53
CA ASN A 355 -19.21 -8.26 0.76
C ASN A 355 -19.14 -9.31 -0.35
N ARG A 356 -18.56 -8.97 -1.51
CA ARG A 356 -18.49 -9.85 -2.68
C ARG A 356 -17.14 -10.53 -2.85
N GLU A 357 -16.08 -10.03 -2.23
CA GLU A 357 -14.72 -10.53 -2.45
C GLU A 357 -14.58 -12.03 -2.19
N VAL A 358 -15.11 -12.52 -1.08
CA VAL A 358 -15.07 -13.97 -0.78
C VAL A 358 -15.75 -14.77 -1.90
N THR A 359 -16.88 -14.30 -2.42
CA THR A 359 -17.58 -14.95 -3.54
C THR A 359 -16.74 -14.92 -4.81
N ILE A 360 -16.05 -13.79 -5.08
CA ILE A 360 -15.15 -13.66 -6.23
C ILE A 360 -14.01 -14.69 -6.13
N TYR A 361 -13.30 -14.74 -4.99
CA TYR A 361 -12.23 -15.72 -4.77
C TYR A 361 -12.75 -17.17 -4.88
N ARG A 362 -13.91 -17.46 -4.28
CA ARG A 362 -14.53 -18.79 -4.36
C ARG A 362 -14.92 -19.21 -5.79
N SER A 363 -15.29 -18.27 -6.63
CA SER A 363 -15.68 -18.54 -8.02
C SER A 363 -14.52 -18.80 -8.97
N GLN A 364 -13.28 -18.45 -8.61
CA GLN A 364 -12.12 -18.62 -9.47
C GLN A 364 -11.81 -20.09 -9.73
N THR A 365 -11.39 -20.40 -10.95
CA THR A 365 -11.05 -21.75 -11.39
C THR A 365 -9.57 -21.89 -11.71
N ALA A 366 -9.07 -23.12 -11.68
CA ALA A 366 -7.71 -23.45 -12.08
C ALA A 366 -7.39 -22.99 -13.52
N GLU A 367 -8.37 -23.09 -14.42
CA GLU A 367 -8.21 -22.64 -15.81
C GLU A 367 -8.06 -21.12 -15.92
N GLN A 368 -8.83 -20.34 -15.14
CA GLN A 368 -8.72 -18.88 -15.09
C GLN A 368 -7.35 -18.43 -14.55
N ILE A 369 -6.80 -19.12 -13.55
CA ILE A 369 -5.45 -18.86 -13.04
C ILE A 369 -4.39 -19.16 -14.10
N ALA A 370 -4.51 -20.28 -14.81
CA ALA A 370 -3.59 -20.61 -15.89
C ALA A 370 -3.68 -19.63 -17.06
N ASP A 371 -4.89 -19.17 -17.43
CA ASP A 371 -5.11 -18.15 -18.47
C ASP A 371 -4.55 -16.80 -18.05
N PHE A 372 -4.77 -16.37 -16.80
CA PHE A 372 -4.15 -15.18 -16.25
C PHE A 372 -2.63 -15.26 -16.32
N SER A 373 -2.06 -16.40 -15.92
CA SER A 373 -0.62 -16.62 -15.94
C SER A 373 -0.05 -16.52 -17.37
N ARG A 374 -0.72 -17.10 -18.38
CA ARG A 374 -0.32 -17.00 -19.79
C ARG A 374 -0.36 -15.57 -20.34
N ARG A 375 -1.38 -14.79 -19.96
CA ARG A 375 -1.54 -13.40 -20.40
C ARG A 375 -0.57 -12.43 -19.70
N THR A 376 -0.29 -12.69 -18.43
CA THR A 376 0.45 -11.75 -17.57
C THR A 376 1.95 -12.00 -17.61
N PHE A 377 2.39 -13.26 -17.46
CA PHE A 377 3.83 -13.59 -17.32
C PHE A 377 4.52 -13.77 -18.66
N ARG A 378 4.22 -12.91 -19.62
CA ARG A 378 4.88 -12.89 -20.93
C ARG A 378 6.25 -12.20 -20.82
N PRO A 379 7.25 -12.61 -21.63
CA PRO A 379 8.57 -12.00 -21.60
C PRO A 379 8.56 -10.48 -21.78
N GLU A 380 7.75 -9.94 -22.69
CA GLU A 380 7.67 -8.51 -22.97
C GLU A 380 7.07 -7.69 -21.80
N ASN A 381 6.24 -8.31 -20.94
CA ASN A 381 5.67 -7.66 -19.75
C ASN A 381 6.60 -7.73 -18.52
N ARG A 382 7.78 -8.33 -18.66
CA ARG A 382 8.69 -8.58 -17.55
C ARG A 382 9.68 -7.44 -17.34
N SER A 383 9.77 -6.97 -16.10
CA SER A 383 10.87 -6.14 -15.59
C SER A 383 11.69 -6.96 -14.59
N THR A 384 12.99 -7.10 -14.85
CA THR A 384 13.92 -7.89 -14.02
C THR A 384 14.94 -6.95 -13.36
N LEU A 385 14.96 -6.94 -12.04
CA LEU A 385 15.99 -6.26 -11.26
C LEU A 385 16.92 -7.29 -10.61
N ILE A 386 18.20 -7.21 -10.92
CA ILE A 386 19.24 -7.98 -10.24
C ILE A 386 19.91 -7.08 -9.21
N TYR A 387 19.76 -7.44 -7.96
CA TYR A 387 20.34 -6.72 -6.84
C TYR A 387 21.51 -7.53 -6.29
N ARG A 388 22.70 -7.28 -6.88
CA ARG A 388 23.89 -8.10 -6.66
C ARG A 388 24.59 -7.72 -5.36
N ALA A 389 24.96 -8.74 -4.57
CA ALA A 389 25.84 -8.56 -3.44
C ALA A 389 27.27 -8.26 -3.92
N LYS A 390 27.93 -7.25 -3.34
CA LYS A 390 29.36 -7.01 -3.54
C LYS A 390 30.15 -8.19 -3.03
N GLN A 391 31.08 -8.67 -3.85
CA GLN A 391 32.03 -9.70 -3.44
C GLN A 391 33.12 -9.13 -2.50
#